data_48231a2c574e6373b1073fceaaf31c72
#
_entry.id   48231a2c574e6373b1073fceaaf31c72
#
_cell.length_a   1.000
_cell.length_b   1.000
_cell.length_c   1.000
_cell.angle_alpha   90.00
_cell.angle_beta   90.00
_cell.angle_gamma   90.00
#
_symmetry.space_group_name_H-M   'P 1'
#
loop_
_entity.id
_entity.type
_entity.pdbx_description
1 polymer ?
#
loop_
_entity_poly.entity_id
_entity_poly.type
_entity_poly.pdbx_seq_one_letter_code
_entity_poly.pdbx_strand_id
1 'polypeptide(L)'
;MKGLIVVVEGLERTGKTTLCKEFEKRGFVYFKDFNRINYHDVTALEGRLDTTLTFLQNLSENGVNVVVDRLHLSEYSYGNVFRKIEGTARNIDYIDNAISKLNSVLIYCKDNDFEEYKNRMLLKYTPEQVMKLSEEFEYYFDKSEIKNKFEYEFVKYDVSKYVNYIFEQINYYEYDFYLASPFFKDSQIQREEIVKMVLREHGYKVYSPKENGVLTPDATDEVRTKIFKENCEAIQKSHRILAITDEKDIGTIWEAGYAYGIGKEIVYYAETLGNNPFNVMLGKSGIGIFTNYNDLGEAAYSNIFNNKNEKGLNVQ
;
A
#
# COMPACT_ATOMS: atom_id res chain seq x y z
N MET A 1 -4.82 -6.85 -8.04
CA MET A 1 -3.47 -7.04 -7.41
C MET A 1 -3.60 -7.84 -6.12
N LYS A 2 -2.55 -8.56 -5.70
CA LYS A 2 -2.52 -9.20 -4.38
C LYS A 2 -2.41 -8.14 -3.29
N GLY A 3 -3.16 -8.30 -2.19
CA GLY A 3 -3.08 -7.42 -1.03
C GLY A 3 -1.70 -7.45 -0.36
N LEU A 4 -1.27 -6.33 0.21
CA LEU A 4 -0.03 -6.21 0.95
C LEU A 4 -0.20 -6.71 2.39
N ILE A 5 0.70 -7.58 2.83
CA ILE A 5 0.76 -8.07 4.21
C ILE A 5 1.95 -7.40 4.91
N VAL A 6 1.66 -6.56 5.90
CA VAL A 6 2.68 -5.89 6.72
C VAL A 6 2.75 -6.58 8.08
N VAL A 7 3.87 -7.22 8.37
CA VAL A 7 4.12 -7.87 9.67
C VAL A 7 4.97 -6.93 10.53
N VAL A 8 4.44 -6.50 11.67
CA VAL A 8 5.11 -5.58 12.59
C VAL A 8 5.55 -6.33 13.84
N GLU A 9 6.84 -6.48 14.01
CA GLU A 9 7.48 -7.27 15.05
C GLU A 9 8.39 -6.44 15.95
N GLY A 10 8.85 -6.99 17.06
CA GLY A 10 9.84 -6.38 17.93
C GLY A 10 9.44 -6.32 19.39
N LEU A 11 10.29 -5.66 20.17
CA LEU A 11 10.21 -5.58 21.63
C LEU A 11 8.93 -4.89 22.11
N GLU A 12 8.55 -5.09 23.37
CA GLU A 12 7.41 -4.38 23.97
C GLU A 12 7.67 -2.86 24.04
N ARG A 13 6.63 -2.04 23.93
CA ARG A 13 6.68 -0.57 24.04
C ARG A 13 7.58 0.14 23.02
N THR A 14 7.88 -0.49 21.90
CA THR A 14 8.65 0.11 20.77
C THR A 14 7.76 0.68 19.68
N GLY A 15 6.55 1.11 20.00
CA GLY A 15 5.67 1.82 19.06
C GLY A 15 4.92 0.95 18.05
N LYS A 16 5.00 -0.38 18.09
CA LYS A 16 4.32 -1.29 17.13
C LYS A 16 2.84 -0.97 16.90
N THR A 17 2.07 -0.91 17.99
CA THR A 17 0.63 -0.63 17.89
C THR A 17 0.34 0.75 17.28
N THR A 18 1.19 1.75 17.53
CA THR A 18 1.07 3.08 16.93
C THR A 18 1.33 3.02 15.44
N LEU A 19 2.36 2.27 15.03
CA LEU A 19 2.66 2.03 13.62
C LEU A 19 1.54 1.25 12.91
N CYS A 20 1.03 0.18 13.53
CA CYS A 20 -0.10 -0.58 12.97
C CYS A 20 -1.36 0.28 12.80
N LYS A 21 -1.67 1.17 13.75
CA LYS A 21 -2.79 2.10 13.63
C LYS A 21 -2.59 3.12 12.51
N GLU A 22 -1.37 3.47 12.17
CA GLU A 22 -1.12 4.35 11.02
C GLU A 22 -1.39 3.63 9.69
N PHE A 23 -1.06 2.32 9.58
CA PHE A 23 -1.49 1.50 8.44
C PHE A 23 -3.02 1.35 8.40
N GLU A 24 -3.66 1.13 9.54
CA GLU A 24 -5.13 1.02 9.63
C GLU A 24 -5.83 2.28 9.11
N LYS A 25 -5.36 3.49 9.45
CA LYS A 25 -5.87 4.77 8.91
C LYS A 25 -5.76 4.85 7.38
N ARG A 26 -4.88 4.07 6.78
CA ARG A 26 -4.65 4.00 5.34
C ARG A 26 -5.39 2.83 4.68
N GLY A 27 -6.40 2.27 5.37
CA GLY A 27 -7.28 1.24 4.84
C GLY A 27 -6.76 -0.20 4.96
N PHE A 28 -5.69 -0.44 5.74
CA PHE A 28 -5.28 -1.79 6.07
C PHE A 28 -6.18 -2.39 7.14
N VAL A 29 -6.52 -3.67 7.00
CA VAL A 29 -7.16 -4.42 8.07
C VAL A 29 -6.15 -4.64 9.19
N TYR A 30 -6.42 -4.10 10.37
CA TYR A 30 -5.58 -4.31 11.54
C TYR A 30 -5.89 -5.65 12.18
N PHE A 31 -4.91 -6.53 12.20
CA PHE A 31 -4.98 -7.82 12.84
C PHE A 31 -3.98 -7.87 14.00
N LYS A 32 -4.49 -8.13 15.19
CA LYS A 32 -3.67 -8.37 16.36
C LYS A 32 -3.79 -9.82 16.79
N ASP A 33 -2.66 -10.49 16.85
CA ASP A 33 -2.65 -11.87 17.26
C ASP A 33 -3.14 -12.04 18.72
N PHE A 34 -4.02 -13.02 18.94
CA PHE A 34 -4.71 -13.20 20.22
C PHE A 34 -3.81 -13.85 21.27
N ASN A 35 -3.36 -13.08 22.25
CA ASN A 35 -2.51 -13.47 23.38
C ASN A 35 -3.16 -14.37 24.44
N ARG A 36 -4.17 -15.19 24.12
CA ARG A 36 -4.91 -15.97 25.13
C ARG A 36 -4.87 -17.48 24.92
N ILE A 37 -3.88 -18.00 24.22
CA ILE A 37 -3.70 -19.45 24.08
C ILE A 37 -2.83 -19.96 25.25
N ASN A 38 -3.10 -21.16 25.69
CA ASN A 38 -2.23 -21.85 26.63
C ASN A 38 -0.88 -22.11 25.95
N TYR A 39 0.08 -21.27 26.20
CA TYR A 39 1.42 -21.30 25.60
C TYR A 39 2.24 -22.56 25.93
N HIS A 40 1.72 -23.45 26.78
CA HIS A 40 2.32 -24.75 27.09
C HIS A 40 1.86 -25.85 26.13
N ASP A 41 0.89 -25.57 25.25
CA ASP A 41 0.43 -26.50 24.24
C ASP A 41 1.00 -26.11 22.86
N VAL A 42 2.06 -26.81 22.47
CA VAL A 42 2.76 -26.59 21.19
C VAL A 42 1.84 -26.85 20.01
N THR A 43 0.98 -27.86 20.09
CA THR A 43 0.04 -28.20 19.00
C THR A 43 -0.98 -27.09 18.79
N ALA A 44 -1.50 -26.50 19.87
CA ALA A 44 -2.42 -25.37 19.79
C ALA A 44 -1.73 -24.12 19.20
N LEU A 45 -0.46 -23.90 19.52
CA LEU A 45 0.33 -22.78 18.97
C LEU A 45 0.57 -22.96 17.47
N GLU A 46 0.99 -24.14 17.05
CA GLU A 46 1.22 -24.47 15.63
C GLU A 46 -0.07 -24.35 14.82
N GLY A 47 -1.16 -24.93 15.30
CA GLY A 47 -2.48 -24.82 14.64
C GLY A 47 -2.97 -23.38 14.51
N ARG A 48 -2.65 -22.52 15.48
CA ARG A 48 -2.95 -21.09 15.41
C ARG A 48 -2.15 -20.40 14.30
N LEU A 49 -0.83 -20.62 14.25
CA LEU A 49 0.04 -20.03 13.24
C LEU A 49 -0.38 -20.46 11.82
N ASP A 50 -0.70 -21.73 11.62
CA ASP A 50 -1.20 -22.25 10.35
C ASP A 50 -2.54 -21.64 9.96
N THR A 51 -3.46 -21.49 10.92
CA THR A 51 -4.76 -20.83 10.69
C THR A 51 -4.56 -19.37 10.32
N THR A 52 -3.69 -18.66 11.04
CA THR A 52 -3.37 -17.26 10.75
C THR A 52 -2.73 -17.13 9.36
N LEU A 53 -1.79 -17.99 9.01
CA LEU A 53 -1.16 -18.00 7.70
C LEU A 53 -2.20 -18.20 6.57
N THR A 54 -3.07 -19.20 6.71
CA THR A 54 -4.15 -19.48 5.74
C THR A 54 -5.07 -18.26 5.60
N PHE A 55 -5.41 -17.59 6.71
CA PHE A 55 -6.21 -16.37 6.70
C PHE A 55 -5.52 -15.24 5.96
N LEU A 56 -4.24 -14.98 6.23
CA LEU A 56 -3.45 -13.94 5.55
C LEU A 56 -3.30 -14.22 4.05
N GLN A 57 -3.09 -15.47 3.66
CA GLN A 57 -3.03 -15.89 2.25
C GLN A 57 -4.34 -15.57 1.53
N ASN A 58 -5.47 -15.98 2.11
CA ASN A 58 -6.79 -15.71 1.53
C ASN A 58 -7.06 -14.20 1.39
N LEU A 59 -6.73 -13.39 2.39
CA LEU A 59 -6.90 -11.93 2.32
C LEU A 59 -6.01 -11.32 1.24
N SER A 60 -4.74 -11.72 1.18
CA SER A 60 -3.81 -11.24 0.15
C SER A 60 -4.29 -11.59 -1.26
N GLU A 61 -4.72 -12.83 -1.50
CA GLU A 61 -5.23 -13.26 -2.81
C GLU A 61 -6.48 -12.49 -3.25
N ASN A 62 -7.30 -12.05 -2.30
CA ASN A 62 -8.48 -11.22 -2.56
C ASN A 62 -8.20 -9.71 -2.57
N GLY A 63 -6.93 -9.30 -2.63
CA GLY A 63 -6.55 -7.89 -2.72
C GLY A 63 -6.71 -7.08 -1.44
N VAL A 64 -6.90 -7.75 -0.29
CA VAL A 64 -7.05 -7.08 1.00
C VAL A 64 -5.70 -6.83 1.63
N ASN A 65 -5.41 -5.57 1.95
CA ASN A 65 -4.21 -5.18 2.69
C ASN A 65 -4.38 -5.44 4.18
N VAL A 66 -3.37 -6.01 4.81
CA VAL A 66 -3.42 -6.37 6.24
C VAL A 66 -2.16 -5.88 6.94
N VAL A 67 -2.31 -5.32 8.13
CA VAL A 67 -1.21 -5.09 9.07
C VAL A 67 -1.38 -5.97 10.30
N VAL A 68 -0.33 -6.72 10.63
CA VAL A 68 -0.31 -7.71 11.73
C VAL A 68 0.58 -7.20 12.85
N ASP A 69 0.00 -6.98 14.05
CA ASP A 69 0.72 -6.58 15.27
C ASP A 69 1.21 -7.84 16.00
N ARG A 70 2.41 -8.28 15.70
CA ARG A 70 3.09 -9.51 16.10
C ARG A 70 2.60 -10.76 15.36
N LEU A 71 3.54 -11.62 15.02
CA LEU A 71 3.29 -12.91 14.40
C LEU A 71 4.40 -13.90 14.82
N HIS A 72 5.05 -14.53 13.87
CA HIS A 72 5.99 -15.64 14.06
C HIS A 72 7.28 -15.23 14.79
N LEU A 73 7.92 -14.09 14.47
CA LEU A 73 9.14 -13.67 15.16
C LEU A 73 8.90 -13.50 16.66
N SER A 74 7.79 -12.86 17.04
CA SER A 74 7.41 -12.71 18.44
C SER A 74 7.22 -14.06 19.14
N GLU A 75 6.55 -15.01 18.50
CA GLU A 75 6.31 -16.32 19.09
C GLU A 75 7.62 -17.07 19.39
N TYR A 76 8.59 -16.99 18.48
CA TYR A 76 9.88 -17.67 18.68
C TYR A 76 10.77 -16.95 19.67
N SER A 77 10.92 -15.63 19.55
CA SER A 77 11.77 -14.86 20.45
C SER A 77 11.28 -14.99 21.90
N TYR A 78 9.99 -14.81 22.14
CA TYR A 78 9.42 -15.00 23.49
C TYR A 78 9.40 -16.48 23.90
N GLY A 79 9.21 -17.41 22.98
CA GLY A 79 9.27 -18.85 23.21
C GLY A 79 10.64 -19.27 23.73
N ASN A 80 11.70 -18.89 23.06
CA ASN A 80 13.07 -19.22 23.40
C ASN A 80 13.50 -18.63 24.75
N VAL A 81 13.14 -17.37 25.01
CA VAL A 81 13.57 -16.68 26.22
C VAL A 81 12.77 -17.11 27.47
N PHE A 82 11.45 -17.29 27.33
CA PHE A 82 10.59 -17.45 28.51
C PHE A 82 9.96 -18.83 28.66
N ARG A 83 9.68 -19.55 27.56
CA ARG A 83 8.93 -20.80 27.60
C ARG A 83 9.80 -22.03 27.54
N LYS A 84 11.01 -21.93 26.97
CA LYS A 84 11.97 -23.04 26.81
C LYS A 84 11.33 -24.30 26.19
N ILE A 85 10.40 -24.11 25.26
CA ILE A 85 9.68 -25.22 24.63
C ILE A 85 10.53 -25.68 23.45
N GLU A 86 11.17 -26.84 23.60
CA GLU A 86 11.82 -27.54 22.50
C GLU A 86 10.80 -27.87 21.42
N GLY A 87 11.02 -27.41 20.18
CA GLY A 87 10.18 -27.75 19.03
C GLY A 87 9.37 -26.61 18.45
N THR A 88 9.13 -25.48 19.15
CA THR A 88 8.49 -24.30 18.54
C THR A 88 9.33 -23.75 17.39
N ALA A 89 10.64 -23.98 17.38
CA ALA A 89 11.55 -23.56 16.31
C ALA A 89 11.32 -24.29 14.96
N ARG A 90 10.62 -25.42 14.93
CA ARG A 90 10.48 -26.19 13.69
C ARG A 90 9.64 -25.51 12.62
N ASN A 91 8.72 -24.64 13.00
CA ASN A 91 7.75 -24.03 12.09
C ASN A 91 8.06 -22.59 11.71
N ILE A 92 9.06 -21.91 12.32
CA ILE A 92 9.37 -20.52 11.98
C ILE A 92 9.77 -20.41 10.51
N ASP A 93 10.71 -21.23 10.07
CA ASP A 93 11.20 -21.20 8.70
C ASP A 93 10.06 -21.50 7.71
N TYR A 94 9.11 -22.38 8.08
CA TYR A 94 7.93 -22.65 7.28
C TYR A 94 7.00 -21.44 7.18
N ILE A 95 6.66 -20.82 8.30
CA ILE A 95 5.76 -19.64 8.33
C ILE A 95 6.43 -18.45 7.64
N ASP A 96 7.70 -18.20 7.92
CA ASP A 96 8.46 -17.11 7.30
C ASP A 96 8.55 -17.30 5.77
N ASN A 97 8.91 -18.51 5.32
CA ASN A 97 8.95 -18.86 3.90
C ASN A 97 7.56 -18.71 3.22
N ALA A 98 6.49 -19.07 3.91
CA ALA A 98 5.15 -18.93 3.37
C ALA A 98 4.73 -17.46 3.24
N ILE A 99 5.06 -16.61 4.23
CA ILE A 99 4.80 -15.17 4.18
C ILE A 99 5.70 -14.50 3.12
N SER A 100 6.95 -14.93 2.97
CA SER A 100 7.89 -14.36 1.98
C SER A 100 7.42 -14.52 0.53
N LYS A 101 6.55 -15.49 0.26
CA LYS A 101 5.91 -15.73 -1.05
C LYS A 101 4.69 -14.84 -1.32
N LEU A 102 4.19 -14.16 -0.28
CA LEU A 102 3.14 -13.17 -0.42
C LEU A 102 3.74 -11.82 -0.81
N ASN A 103 2.87 -10.88 -1.19
CA ASN A 103 3.26 -9.47 -1.24
C ASN A 103 3.42 -8.96 0.20
N SER A 104 4.62 -9.03 0.75
CA SER A 104 4.84 -8.85 2.18
C SER A 104 5.98 -7.90 2.54
N VAL A 105 5.83 -7.31 3.71
CA VAL A 105 6.79 -6.41 4.38
C VAL A 105 6.96 -6.88 5.81
N LEU A 106 8.19 -6.93 6.29
CA LEU A 106 8.52 -7.17 7.70
C LEU A 106 9.12 -5.90 8.30
N ILE A 107 8.56 -5.43 9.41
CA ILE A 107 9.05 -4.26 10.13
C ILE A 107 9.47 -4.68 11.54
N TYR A 108 10.74 -4.49 11.85
CA TYR A 108 11.27 -4.67 13.20
C TYR A 108 11.28 -3.35 13.95
N CYS A 109 10.45 -3.28 14.99
CA CYS A 109 10.37 -2.10 15.88
C CYS A 109 11.33 -2.24 17.04
N LYS A 110 12.31 -1.34 17.13
CA LYS A 110 13.28 -1.26 18.21
C LYS A 110 13.25 0.12 18.89
N ASP A 111 13.89 0.23 20.02
CA ASP A 111 14.12 1.52 20.67
C ASP A 111 15.43 2.12 20.16
N ASN A 112 15.49 3.42 20.02
CA ASN A 112 16.70 4.11 19.59
C ASN A 112 17.75 4.23 20.72
N ASP A 113 17.33 4.05 21.99
CA ASP A 113 18.19 3.99 23.16
C ASP A 113 17.93 2.68 23.92
N PHE A 114 18.72 1.66 23.60
CA PHE A 114 18.54 0.35 24.19
C PHE A 114 18.85 0.33 25.70
N GLU A 115 19.77 1.15 26.19
CA GLU A 115 20.07 1.23 27.62
C GLU A 115 18.91 1.86 28.39
N GLU A 116 18.32 2.95 27.90
CA GLU A 116 17.12 3.54 28.48
C GLU A 116 15.93 2.56 28.37
N TYR A 117 15.77 1.90 27.23
CA TYR A 117 14.74 0.89 27.05
C TYR A 117 14.87 -0.26 28.05
N LYS A 118 16.07 -0.81 28.22
CA LYS A 118 16.37 -1.87 29.19
C LYS A 118 15.94 -1.45 30.61
N ASN A 119 16.31 -0.25 31.03
CA ASN A 119 15.95 0.28 32.34
C ASN A 119 14.42 0.41 32.51
N ARG A 120 13.69 0.81 31.52
CA ARG A 120 12.21 0.88 31.55
C ARG A 120 11.55 -0.51 31.64
N MET A 121 12.22 -1.56 31.19
CA MET A 121 11.69 -2.92 31.18
C MET A 121 12.05 -3.74 32.42
N LEU A 122 12.97 -3.28 33.29
CA LEU A 122 13.43 -3.99 34.53
C LEU A 122 12.30 -4.31 35.52
N LEU A 123 11.17 -3.61 35.43
CA LEU A 123 9.99 -3.95 36.26
C LEU A 123 9.29 -5.25 35.81
N LYS A 124 9.56 -5.75 34.60
CA LYS A 124 8.89 -6.91 34.03
C LYS A 124 9.84 -8.06 33.69
N TYR A 125 11.08 -7.74 33.32
CA TYR A 125 12.08 -8.70 32.85
C TYR A 125 13.43 -8.44 33.52
N THR A 126 14.27 -9.48 33.65
CA THR A 126 15.67 -9.28 34.07
C THR A 126 16.48 -8.65 32.93
N PRO A 127 17.61 -7.97 33.21
CA PRO A 127 18.48 -7.43 32.16
C PRO A 127 18.90 -8.46 31.12
N GLU A 128 19.24 -9.69 31.58
CA GLU A 128 19.64 -10.79 30.70
C GLU A 128 18.50 -11.24 29.81
N GLN A 129 17.26 -11.24 30.28
CA GLN A 129 16.08 -11.57 29.47
C GLN A 129 15.82 -10.51 28.42
N VAL A 130 15.97 -9.22 28.74
CA VAL A 130 15.80 -8.13 27.79
C VAL A 130 16.86 -8.21 26.67
N MET A 131 18.13 -8.42 27.06
CA MET A 131 19.22 -8.57 26.10
C MET A 131 18.98 -9.76 25.18
N LYS A 132 18.74 -10.95 25.77
CA LYS A 132 18.49 -12.16 24.99
C LYS A 132 17.29 -12.02 24.08
N LEU A 133 16.22 -11.36 24.52
CA LEU A 133 15.05 -11.12 23.69
C LEU A 133 15.37 -10.21 22.50
N SER A 134 16.19 -9.17 22.67
CA SER A 134 16.66 -8.31 21.58
C SER A 134 17.50 -9.09 20.58
N GLU A 135 18.46 -9.89 21.06
CA GLU A 135 19.31 -10.73 20.22
C GLU A 135 18.49 -11.73 19.39
N GLU A 136 17.48 -12.37 20.00
CA GLU A 136 16.59 -13.30 19.29
C GLU A 136 15.78 -12.61 18.18
N PHE A 137 15.22 -11.40 18.46
CA PHE A 137 14.51 -10.64 17.43
C PHE A 137 15.41 -10.23 16.28
N GLU A 138 16.62 -9.72 16.57
CA GLU A 138 17.60 -9.34 15.54
C GLU A 138 17.99 -10.56 14.69
N TYR A 139 18.31 -11.68 15.35
CA TYR A 139 18.66 -12.92 14.66
C TYR A 139 17.55 -13.40 13.69
N TYR A 140 16.29 -13.45 14.17
CA TYR A 140 15.20 -13.90 13.30
C TYR A 140 14.82 -12.87 12.22
N PHE A 141 14.93 -11.58 12.52
CA PHE A 141 14.74 -10.55 11.53
C PHE A 141 15.77 -10.64 10.40
N ASP A 142 17.03 -10.82 10.75
CA ASP A 142 18.11 -10.96 9.75
C ASP A 142 17.95 -12.25 8.93
N LYS A 143 17.58 -13.35 9.57
CA LYS A 143 17.37 -14.66 8.93
C LYS A 143 16.12 -14.71 8.04
N SER A 144 15.13 -13.86 8.27
CA SER A 144 13.87 -13.88 7.53
C SER A 144 14.06 -13.78 6.02
N GLU A 145 13.33 -14.61 5.25
CA GLU A 145 13.32 -14.64 3.80
C GLU A 145 12.42 -13.56 3.18
N ILE A 146 11.69 -12.80 3.99
CA ILE A 146 10.87 -11.67 3.51
C ILE A 146 11.79 -10.61 2.92
N LYS A 147 11.59 -10.28 1.64
CA LYS A 147 12.50 -9.40 0.89
C LYS A 147 12.47 -7.95 1.35
N ASN A 148 11.27 -7.44 1.66
CA ASN A 148 11.08 -6.06 2.07
C ASN A 148 11.16 -5.98 3.59
N LYS A 149 12.35 -5.72 4.13
CA LYS A 149 12.60 -5.61 5.57
C LYS A 149 12.95 -4.18 5.96
N PHE A 150 12.35 -3.67 7.04
CA PHE A 150 12.56 -2.32 7.53
C PHE A 150 12.74 -2.31 9.04
N GLU A 151 13.61 -1.44 9.54
CA GLU A 151 13.76 -1.18 10.97
C GLU A 151 13.06 0.13 11.34
N TYR A 152 12.16 0.08 12.32
CA TYR A 152 11.51 1.26 12.87
C TYR A 152 12.08 1.57 14.25
N GLU A 153 12.74 2.72 14.38
CA GLU A 153 13.22 3.24 15.65
C GLU A 153 12.18 4.16 16.28
N PHE A 154 11.59 3.70 17.38
CA PHE A 154 10.57 4.47 18.11
C PHE A 154 11.15 5.80 18.59
N VAL A 155 10.33 6.86 18.54
CA VAL A 155 10.69 8.26 18.87
C VAL A 155 11.56 8.97 17.83
N LYS A 156 12.38 8.27 17.04
CA LYS A 156 13.23 8.88 16.03
C LYS A 156 12.46 9.34 14.80
N TYR A 157 11.45 8.58 14.41
CA TYR A 157 10.70 8.83 13.18
C TYR A 157 9.27 9.28 13.44
N ASP A 158 8.81 10.27 12.66
CA ASP A 158 7.39 10.53 12.50
C ASP A 158 6.72 9.32 11.83
N VAL A 159 5.73 8.73 12.48
CA VAL A 159 5.09 7.49 12.05
C VAL A 159 4.50 7.58 10.65
N SER A 160 3.83 8.70 10.33
CA SER A 160 3.19 8.88 9.03
C SER A 160 4.23 9.01 7.90
N LYS A 161 5.31 9.78 8.14
CA LYS A 161 6.42 9.90 7.20
C LYS A 161 7.15 8.58 6.99
N TYR A 162 7.29 7.78 8.06
CA TYR A 162 7.93 6.49 7.96
C TYR A 162 7.11 5.49 7.13
N VAL A 163 5.79 5.46 7.27
CA VAL A 163 4.92 4.63 6.42
C VAL A 163 4.98 5.08 4.96
N ASN A 164 5.02 6.40 4.69
CA ASN A 164 5.22 6.91 3.33
C ASN A 164 6.55 6.43 2.75
N TYR A 165 7.64 6.52 3.53
CA TYR A 165 8.95 6.00 3.13
C TYR A 165 8.90 4.51 2.76
N ILE A 166 8.24 3.67 3.58
CA ILE A 166 8.06 2.24 3.24
C ILE A 166 7.34 2.09 1.91
N PHE A 167 6.23 2.79 1.70
CA PHE A 167 5.44 2.71 0.47
C PHE A 167 6.26 3.11 -0.77
N GLU A 168 7.10 4.13 -0.65
CA GLU A 168 8.03 4.54 -1.71
C GLU A 168 9.05 3.43 -2.02
N GLN A 169 9.65 2.84 -0.98
CA GLN A 169 10.67 1.79 -1.16
C GLN A 169 10.13 0.52 -1.83
N ILE A 170 8.87 0.16 -1.56
CA ILE A 170 8.24 -1.04 -2.13
C ILE A 170 7.38 -0.74 -3.37
N ASN A 171 7.36 0.50 -3.84
CA ASN A 171 6.49 0.98 -4.91
C ASN A 171 5.01 0.62 -4.67
N TYR A 172 4.53 0.86 -3.43
CA TYR A 172 3.14 0.63 -3.08
C TYR A 172 2.29 1.86 -3.40
N TYR A 173 1.15 1.62 -4.05
CA TYR A 173 0.16 2.65 -4.37
C TYR A 173 -1.19 2.31 -3.75
N GLU A 174 -1.87 3.33 -3.19
CA GLU A 174 -3.21 3.18 -2.61
C GLU A 174 -4.26 2.98 -3.71
N TYR A 175 -4.02 3.59 -4.88
CA TYR A 175 -4.87 3.52 -6.08
C TYR A 175 -4.06 3.03 -7.28
N ASP A 176 -4.70 2.25 -8.13
CA ASP A 176 -4.12 1.86 -9.42
C ASP A 176 -4.17 3.03 -10.41
N PHE A 177 -5.28 3.78 -10.36
CA PHE A 177 -5.51 4.96 -11.19
C PHE A 177 -6.09 6.13 -10.42
N TYR A 178 -5.58 7.32 -10.69
CA TYR A 178 -6.27 8.58 -10.47
C TYR A 178 -6.97 8.95 -11.78
N LEU A 179 -8.26 9.18 -11.74
CA LEU A 179 -9.06 9.54 -12.93
C LEU A 179 -9.19 11.05 -13.01
N ALA A 180 -8.34 11.68 -13.82
CA ALA A 180 -8.39 13.09 -14.13
C ALA A 180 -9.43 13.32 -15.23
N SER A 181 -10.53 13.99 -14.91
CA SER A 181 -11.60 14.27 -15.88
C SER A 181 -12.42 15.49 -15.50
N PRO A 182 -12.97 16.23 -16.49
CA PRO A 182 -14.01 17.21 -16.21
C PRO A 182 -15.33 16.50 -15.88
N PHE A 183 -16.13 17.12 -15.01
CA PHE A 183 -17.44 16.61 -14.58
C PHE A 183 -18.50 17.72 -14.45
N PHE A 184 -18.43 18.75 -15.33
CA PHE A 184 -19.30 19.92 -15.30
C PHE A 184 -20.54 19.77 -16.18
N LYS A 185 -20.56 18.80 -17.11
CA LYS A 185 -21.66 18.53 -18.05
C LYS A 185 -22.02 17.05 -18.03
N ASP A 186 -23.27 16.73 -18.36
CA ASP A 186 -23.78 15.35 -18.38
C ASP A 186 -22.93 14.42 -19.26
N SER A 187 -22.48 14.88 -20.44
CA SER A 187 -21.61 14.09 -21.32
C SER A 187 -20.25 13.76 -20.71
N GLN A 188 -19.68 14.68 -19.95
CA GLN A 188 -18.41 14.49 -19.23
C GLN A 188 -18.60 13.48 -18.08
N ILE A 189 -19.69 13.66 -17.32
CA ILE A 189 -20.05 12.77 -16.21
C ILE A 189 -20.27 11.35 -16.74
N GLN A 190 -21.02 11.19 -17.83
CA GLN A 190 -21.28 9.88 -18.43
C GLN A 190 -19.99 9.20 -18.89
N ARG A 191 -19.09 9.92 -19.54
CA ARG A 191 -17.81 9.41 -20.03
C ARG A 191 -16.91 8.99 -18.86
N GLU A 192 -16.81 9.82 -17.83
CA GLU A 192 -16.06 9.53 -16.61
C GLU A 192 -16.58 8.26 -15.94
N GLU A 193 -17.91 8.11 -15.79
CA GLU A 193 -18.51 6.92 -15.18
C GLU A 193 -18.23 5.64 -16.00
N ILE A 194 -18.29 5.70 -17.33
CA ILE A 194 -18.01 4.53 -18.16
C ILE A 194 -16.52 4.15 -18.07
N VAL A 195 -15.59 5.11 -18.17
CA VAL A 195 -14.15 4.85 -18.04
C VAL A 195 -13.84 4.25 -16.66
N LYS A 196 -14.41 4.82 -15.61
CA LYS A 196 -14.28 4.32 -14.23
C LYS A 196 -14.81 2.89 -14.08
N MET A 197 -16.00 2.63 -14.65
CA MET A 197 -16.60 1.29 -14.65
C MET A 197 -15.69 0.27 -15.34
N VAL A 198 -15.21 0.57 -16.55
CA VAL A 198 -14.28 -0.29 -17.31
C VAL A 198 -13.06 -0.66 -16.47
N LEU A 199 -12.44 0.29 -15.79
CA LEU A 199 -11.28 -0.01 -14.94
C LEU A 199 -11.67 -0.85 -13.72
N ARG A 200 -12.77 -0.51 -13.03
CA ARG A 200 -13.21 -1.21 -11.80
C ARG A 200 -13.68 -2.64 -12.07
N GLU A 201 -14.32 -2.91 -13.19
CA GLU A 201 -14.72 -4.28 -13.60
C GLU A 201 -13.52 -5.20 -13.81
N HIS A 202 -12.35 -4.64 -14.13
CA HIS A 202 -11.08 -5.37 -14.23
C HIS A 202 -10.27 -5.37 -12.93
N GLY A 203 -10.89 -4.96 -11.81
CA GLY A 203 -10.31 -5.04 -10.47
C GLY A 203 -9.37 -3.89 -10.09
N TYR A 204 -9.29 -2.81 -10.87
CA TYR A 204 -8.47 -1.65 -10.53
C TYR A 204 -9.14 -0.76 -9.48
N LYS A 205 -8.34 -0.30 -8.51
CA LYS A 205 -8.73 0.72 -7.55
C LYS A 205 -8.60 2.09 -8.18
N VAL A 206 -9.74 2.75 -8.43
CA VAL A 206 -9.78 4.06 -9.10
C VAL A 206 -10.20 5.13 -8.12
N TYR A 207 -9.35 6.15 -7.94
CA TYR A 207 -9.71 7.40 -7.27
C TYR A 207 -10.34 8.34 -8.29
N SER A 208 -11.55 8.84 -8.01
CA SER A 208 -12.22 9.88 -8.77
C SER A 208 -12.43 11.11 -7.88
N PRO A 209 -11.91 12.30 -8.24
CA PRO A 209 -12.15 13.54 -7.50
C PRO A 209 -13.63 13.84 -7.30
N LYS A 210 -14.46 13.55 -8.28
CA LYS A 210 -15.91 13.73 -8.23
C LYS A 210 -16.58 12.98 -7.06
N GLU A 211 -16.10 11.79 -6.72
CA GLU A 211 -16.65 10.99 -5.61
C GLU A 211 -16.26 11.53 -4.23
N ASN A 212 -15.19 12.35 -4.16
CA ASN A 212 -14.67 12.91 -2.92
C ASN A 212 -15.14 14.34 -2.64
N GLY A 213 -15.92 14.93 -3.53
CA GLY A 213 -16.57 16.21 -3.32
C GLY A 213 -16.56 17.10 -4.54
N VAL A 214 -17.70 17.70 -4.83
CA VAL A 214 -17.86 18.71 -5.88
C VAL A 214 -17.87 20.09 -5.24
N LEU A 215 -17.01 20.99 -5.71
CA LEU A 215 -17.00 22.37 -5.25
C LEU A 215 -18.28 23.10 -5.64
N THR A 216 -18.95 23.69 -4.66
CA THR A 216 -20.03 24.64 -4.92
C THR A 216 -19.45 26.02 -5.22
N PRO A 217 -20.18 26.89 -5.98
CA PRO A 217 -19.69 28.23 -6.33
C PRO A 217 -19.33 29.10 -5.11
N ASP A 218 -20.00 28.87 -3.98
CA ASP A 218 -19.84 29.57 -2.71
C ASP A 218 -18.82 28.92 -1.75
N ALA A 219 -18.11 27.87 -2.19
CA ALA A 219 -17.09 27.22 -1.37
C ALA A 219 -16.02 28.22 -0.90
N THR A 220 -15.66 28.12 0.39
CA THR A 220 -14.60 28.97 0.97
C THR A 220 -13.22 28.61 0.43
N ASP A 221 -12.25 29.52 0.58
CA ASP A 221 -10.86 29.27 0.16
C ASP A 221 -10.22 28.08 0.90
N GLU A 222 -10.61 27.88 2.17
CA GLU A 222 -10.16 26.72 2.96
C GLU A 222 -10.64 25.40 2.33
N VAL A 223 -11.91 25.33 1.91
CA VAL A 223 -12.48 24.16 1.24
C VAL A 223 -11.79 23.92 -0.11
N ARG A 224 -11.57 24.98 -0.90
CA ARG A 224 -10.84 24.89 -2.18
C ARG A 224 -9.42 24.38 -1.98
N THR A 225 -8.70 24.94 -1.00
CA THR A 225 -7.33 24.53 -0.65
C THR A 225 -7.29 23.08 -0.17
N LYS A 226 -8.26 22.65 0.61
CA LYS A 226 -8.36 21.27 1.07
C LYS A 226 -8.51 20.28 -0.10
N ILE A 227 -9.49 20.51 -0.98
CA ILE A 227 -9.73 19.66 -2.17
C ILE A 227 -8.50 19.62 -3.08
N PHE A 228 -7.86 20.78 -3.32
CA PHE A 228 -6.63 20.83 -4.10
C PHE A 228 -5.53 19.92 -3.50
N LYS A 229 -5.31 19.98 -2.18
CA LYS A 229 -4.33 19.14 -1.49
C LYS A 229 -4.69 17.67 -1.57
N GLU A 230 -5.97 17.32 -1.32
CA GLU A 230 -6.45 15.95 -1.39
C GLU A 230 -6.26 15.35 -2.79
N ASN A 231 -6.53 16.10 -3.84
CA ASN A 231 -6.29 15.65 -5.22
C ASN A 231 -4.79 15.47 -5.51
N CYS A 232 -3.95 16.41 -5.10
CA CYS A 232 -2.49 16.27 -5.25
C CYS A 232 -1.97 15.02 -4.50
N GLU A 233 -2.43 14.78 -3.28
CA GLU A 233 -2.09 13.60 -2.51
C GLU A 233 -2.58 12.31 -3.19
N ALA A 234 -3.81 12.30 -3.72
CA ALA A 234 -4.35 11.14 -4.44
C ALA A 234 -3.55 10.83 -5.72
N ILE A 235 -3.10 11.86 -6.46
CA ILE A 235 -2.18 11.69 -7.60
C ILE A 235 -0.87 11.04 -7.13
N GLN A 236 -0.27 11.52 -6.04
CA GLN A 236 0.96 10.95 -5.48
C GLN A 236 0.79 9.48 -5.07
N LYS A 237 -0.37 9.14 -4.48
CA LYS A 237 -0.73 7.81 -4.01
C LYS A 237 -1.21 6.85 -5.10
N SER A 238 -1.37 7.33 -6.32
CA SER A 238 -1.77 6.53 -7.47
C SER A 238 -0.57 5.99 -8.25
N HIS A 239 -0.71 4.78 -8.78
CA HIS A 239 0.30 4.19 -9.67
C HIS A 239 0.31 4.93 -11.02
N ARG A 240 -0.87 5.14 -11.59
CA ARG A 240 -1.08 5.77 -12.91
C ARG A 240 -2.12 6.87 -12.84
N ILE A 241 -2.07 7.76 -13.82
CA ILE A 241 -3.13 8.73 -14.08
C ILE A 241 -3.81 8.33 -15.38
N LEU A 242 -5.14 8.24 -15.38
CA LEU A 242 -5.92 8.22 -16.61
C LEU A 242 -6.56 9.59 -16.79
N ALA A 243 -6.19 10.30 -17.84
CA ALA A 243 -6.66 11.65 -18.13
C ALA A 243 -7.61 11.67 -19.32
N ILE A 244 -8.86 12.07 -19.12
CA ILE A 244 -9.88 12.24 -20.16
C ILE A 244 -9.74 13.63 -20.75
N THR A 245 -9.29 13.74 -22.02
CA THR A 245 -8.86 15.01 -22.62
C THR A 245 -9.79 15.55 -23.70
N ASP A 246 -10.96 14.94 -23.90
CA ASP A 246 -11.89 15.25 -24.99
C ASP A 246 -12.25 16.74 -25.11
N GLU A 247 -12.49 17.41 -24.00
CA GLU A 247 -12.92 18.81 -23.99
C GLU A 247 -11.80 19.78 -23.59
N LYS A 248 -10.55 19.30 -23.50
CA LYS A 248 -9.35 20.10 -23.17
C LYS A 248 -9.51 20.89 -21.88
N ASP A 249 -10.10 20.24 -20.86
CA ASP A 249 -10.26 20.87 -19.54
C ASP A 249 -8.89 21.20 -18.93
N ILE A 250 -8.78 22.45 -18.47
CA ILE A 250 -7.51 22.98 -17.94
C ILE A 250 -7.09 22.26 -16.65
N GLY A 251 -8.06 21.90 -15.80
CA GLY A 251 -7.80 21.17 -14.56
C GLY A 251 -7.21 19.78 -14.85
N THR A 252 -7.85 19.03 -15.73
CA THR A 252 -7.37 17.71 -16.18
C THR A 252 -5.96 17.78 -16.79
N ILE A 253 -5.68 18.81 -17.60
CA ILE A 253 -4.35 19.00 -18.18
C ILE A 253 -3.31 19.36 -17.13
N TRP A 254 -3.68 20.18 -16.13
CA TRP A 254 -2.80 20.52 -15.01
C TRP A 254 -2.45 19.27 -14.18
N GLU A 255 -3.45 18.45 -13.85
CA GLU A 255 -3.26 17.19 -13.10
C GLU A 255 -2.34 16.23 -13.84
N ALA A 256 -2.53 16.06 -15.15
CA ALA A 256 -1.63 15.26 -15.99
C ALA A 256 -0.20 15.83 -16.03
N GLY A 257 -0.05 17.15 -16.14
CA GLY A 257 1.26 17.81 -16.09
C GLY A 257 1.98 17.66 -14.74
N TYR A 258 1.23 17.81 -13.65
CA TYR A 258 1.74 17.59 -12.30
C TYR A 258 2.22 16.13 -12.12
N ALA A 259 1.38 15.17 -12.51
CA ALA A 259 1.69 13.76 -12.46
C ALA A 259 2.96 13.40 -13.26
N TYR A 260 3.11 13.95 -14.46
CA TYR A 260 4.33 13.80 -15.27
C TYR A 260 5.56 14.35 -14.55
N GLY A 261 5.43 15.54 -13.95
CA GLY A 261 6.52 16.20 -13.20
C GLY A 261 7.02 15.41 -12.00
N ILE A 262 6.18 14.56 -11.41
CA ILE A 262 6.53 13.66 -10.29
C ILE A 262 6.78 12.20 -10.73
N GLY A 263 6.93 11.95 -12.04
CA GLY A 263 7.33 10.65 -12.59
C GLY A 263 6.22 9.59 -12.68
N LYS A 264 4.93 9.98 -12.66
CA LYS A 264 3.82 9.03 -12.81
C LYS A 264 3.62 8.62 -14.27
N GLU A 265 3.19 7.38 -14.48
CA GLU A 265 2.71 6.92 -15.78
C GLU A 265 1.36 7.56 -16.09
N ILE A 266 1.20 8.07 -17.34
CA ILE A 266 -0.03 8.71 -17.77
C ILE A 266 -0.63 7.95 -18.94
N VAL A 267 -1.91 7.60 -18.81
CA VAL A 267 -2.73 7.06 -19.87
C VAL A 267 -3.73 8.15 -20.29
N TYR A 268 -3.86 8.41 -21.57
CA TYR A 268 -4.84 9.37 -22.08
C TYR A 268 -6.04 8.65 -22.69
N TYR A 269 -7.22 9.21 -22.46
CA TYR A 269 -8.45 8.83 -23.12
C TYR A 269 -9.03 10.02 -23.87
N ALA A 270 -9.32 9.83 -25.15
CA ALA A 270 -9.79 10.90 -26.06
C ALA A 270 -10.77 10.35 -27.09
N GLU A 271 -12.02 10.07 -26.68
CA GLU A 271 -13.07 9.47 -27.52
C GLU A 271 -13.40 10.30 -28.75
N THR A 272 -13.43 11.63 -28.60
CA THR A 272 -13.80 12.55 -29.68
C THR A 272 -12.63 12.95 -30.59
N LEU A 273 -11.45 12.35 -30.41
CA LEU A 273 -10.26 12.68 -31.18
C LEU A 273 -10.48 12.42 -32.71
N GLY A 274 -11.14 11.31 -33.03
CA GLY A 274 -11.37 10.91 -34.42
C GLY A 274 -10.05 10.74 -35.18
N ASN A 275 -9.98 11.35 -36.39
CA ASN A 275 -8.76 11.36 -37.21
C ASN A 275 -7.84 12.57 -36.93
N ASN A 276 -8.15 13.37 -35.92
CA ASN A 276 -7.32 14.53 -35.60
C ASN A 276 -6.03 14.09 -34.89
N PRO A 277 -4.93 14.85 -35.08
CA PRO A 277 -3.70 14.57 -34.35
C PRO A 277 -3.89 14.85 -32.85
N PHE A 278 -3.29 14.00 -32.01
CA PHE A 278 -3.22 14.22 -30.56
C PHE A 278 -2.14 15.25 -30.26
N ASN A 279 -2.36 16.06 -29.24
CA ASN A 279 -1.39 17.09 -28.84
C ASN A 279 -0.01 16.49 -28.50
N VAL A 280 1.07 17.05 -29.05
CA VAL A 280 2.42 16.51 -28.93
C VAL A 280 2.90 16.45 -27.49
N MET A 281 2.62 17.46 -26.66
CA MET A 281 3.06 17.50 -25.27
C MET A 281 2.40 16.39 -24.45
N LEU A 282 1.09 16.20 -24.63
CA LEU A 282 0.35 15.13 -23.98
C LEU A 282 0.77 13.77 -24.54
N GLY A 283 0.81 13.61 -25.86
CA GLY A 283 1.20 12.34 -26.48
C GLY A 283 2.59 11.86 -26.10
N LYS A 284 3.54 12.77 -25.89
CA LYS A 284 4.91 12.39 -25.48
C LYS A 284 5.03 12.15 -23.98
N SER A 285 4.21 12.79 -23.15
CA SER A 285 4.21 12.56 -21.70
C SER A 285 3.48 11.28 -21.28
N GLY A 286 2.52 10.78 -22.08
CA GLY A 286 1.77 9.56 -21.73
C GLY A 286 2.42 8.26 -22.20
N ILE A 287 2.05 7.13 -21.63
CA ILE A 287 2.45 5.78 -22.04
C ILE A 287 1.50 5.20 -23.09
N GLY A 288 0.22 5.62 -23.11
CA GLY A 288 -0.81 5.16 -24.04
C GLY A 288 -1.88 6.21 -24.28
N ILE A 289 -2.58 6.05 -25.41
CA ILE A 289 -3.72 6.89 -25.81
C ILE A 289 -4.82 5.95 -26.29
N PHE A 290 -6.00 6.03 -25.69
CA PHE A 290 -7.18 5.24 -26.04
C PHE A 290 -8.29 6.17 -26.57
N THR A 291 -8.99 5.74 -27.59
CA THR A 291 -10.04 6.52 -28.25
C THR A 291 -11.41 5.85 -28.17
N ASN A 292 -11.50 4.68 -27.56
CA ASN A 292 -12.76 3.97 -27.33
C ASN A 292 -12.66 3.05 -26.12
N TYR A 293 -13.81 2.68 -25.58
CA TYR A 293 -13.91 1.87 -24.34
C TYR A 293 -13.46 0.43 -24.54
N ASN A 294 -13.61 -0.15 -25.73
CA ASN A 294 -13.22 -1.54 -25.98
C ASN A 294 -11.70 -1.70 -25.90
N ASP A 295 -10.95 -0.83 -26.56
CA ASP A 295 -9.49 -0.84 -26.53
C ASP A 295 -8.96 -0.59 -25.10
N LEU A 296 -9.62 0.31 -24.35
CA LEU A 296 -9.29 0.54 -22.92
C LEU A 296 -9.59 -0.71 -22.08
N GLY A 297 -10.70 -1.40 -22.35
CA GLY A 297 -11.08 -2.63 -21.66
C GLY A 297 -10.09 -3.77 -21.95
N GLU A 298 -9.66 -3.94 -23.19
CA GLU A 298 -8.63 -4.93 -23.56
C GLU A 298 -7.29 -4.64 -22.84
N ALA A 299 -6.91 -3.36 -22.79
CA ALA A 299 -5.72 -2.93 -22.06
C ALA A 299 -5.85 -3.17 -20.57
N ALA A 300 -7.02 -2.93 -19.99
CA ALA A 300 -7.31 -3.20 -18.58
C ALA A 300 -7.27 -4.71 -18.27
N TYR A 301 -7.88 -5.53 -19.12
CA TYR A 301 -7.85 -6.98 -18.97
C TYR A 301 -6.42 -7.56 -19.01
N SER A 302 -5.61 -7.10 -19.98
CA SER A 302 -4.23 -7.56 -20.15
C SER A 302 -3.20 -6.86 -19.24
N ASN A 303 -3.59 -5.80 -18.55
CA ASN A 303 -2.72 -4.87 -17.83
C ASN A 303 -1.61 -4.25 -18.74
N ILE A 304 -1.92 -4.02 -20.00
CA ILE A 304 -1.00 -3.44 -21.01
C ILE A 304 -1.55 -2.10 -21.48
N PHE A 305 -1.12 -1.00 -20.85
CA PHE A 305 -1.56 0.35 -21.20
C PHE A 305 -0.63 1.10 -22.16
N ASN A 306 0.50 0.48 -22.52
CA ASN A 306 1.44 1.06 -23.48
C ASN A 306 1.09 0.65 -24.91
N ASN A 307 0.29 1.48 -25.59
CA ASN A 307 -0.14 1.25 -26.98
C ASN A 307 0.47 2.21 -28.00
N LYS A 308 1.49 2.99 -27.64
CA LYS A 308 2.07 4.04 -28.48
C LYS A 308 2.61 3.53 -29.81
N ASN A 309 3.08 2.28 -29.87
CA ASN A 309 3.72 1.72 -31.04
C ASN A 309 2.75 0.98 -31.99
N GLU A 310 1.50 0.74 -31.58
CA GLU A 310 0.62 -0.17 -32.30
C GLU A 310 -0.40 0.50 -33.22
N LYS A 311 -0.78 1.75 -32.98
CA LYS A 311 -1.93 2.38 -33.67
C LYS A 311 -1.62 3.63 -34.48
N GLY A 312 -0.35 4.00 -34.69
CA GLY A 312 0.02 5.10 -35.60
C GLY A 312 -0.72 6.43 -35.33
N LEU A 313 -1.02 6.71 -34.04
CA LEU A 313 -1.67 7.96 -33.64
C LEU A 313 -0.76 9.12 -34.03
N ASN A 314 -1.20 9.93 -35.00
CA ASN A 314 -0.50 11.15 -35.40
C ASN A 314 -0.45 12.10 -34.20
N VAL A 315 0.76 12.32 -33.66
CA VAL A 315 1.03 13.28 -32.60
C VAL A 315 1.61 14.53 -33.23
N GLN A 316 0.90 15.64 -33.13
CA GLN A 316 1.37 16.98 -33.56
C GLN A 316 1.52 17.91 -32.39
#